data_692a9c9db456c95d18b981398c588998
#
_entry.id   692a9c9db456c95d18b981398c588998
#
_cell.length_a   1.000
_cell.length_b   1.000
_cell.length_c   1.000
_cell.angle_alpha   90.00
_cell.angle_beta   90.00
_cell.angle_gamma   90.00
#
_symmetry.space_group_name_H-M   'P 1'
#
loop_
_entity.id
_entity.type
_entity.pdbx_description
1 polymer ?
#
loop_
_entity_poly.entity_id
_entity_poly.type
_entity_poly.pdbx_seq_one_letter_code
_entity_poly.pdbx_strand_id
1 'polypeptide(L)'
;MSESTYIHGTSEDEQARLSRMNDVLLNPSSLRELALRGDERILDFGSGLGQFSRAMARAVPHGKVIGIERSEEQLATARRLAAAAGEANLVEFRQGDVLNLDLGDEAGTFDVAHTRFLLEHLPDPLRVVRAMVSAVRPGGRIILADDDHDVLRLWPEPPGMYDLWRAYMRTYDRIGNDPYIGRRLVQLLHEAGAQPVRNTWIFFGGCAGMEIFDTLSRNMAGVVRTARETILEMSLFDATHFDEVMRQYDVWRARPDAALWFAMAYAEGRRC
;
A
#
# COMPACT_ATOMS: atom_id res chain seq x y z
N MET A 1 9.79 -19.86 13.28
CA MET A 1 9.80 -18.98 12.09
C MET A 1 8.34 -18.80 11.72
N SER A 2 7.70 -17.68 12.09
CA SER A 2 6.32 -17.41 11.68
C SER A 2 6.38 -16.95 10.24
N GLU A 3 5.84 -17.76 9.34
CA GLU A 3 5.51 -17.30 8.00
C GLU A 3 4.55 -16.12 8.15
N SER A 4 5.00 -14.94 7.81
CA SER A 4 4.13 -13.79 7.61
C SER A 4 3.28 -14.11 6.39
N THR A 5 2.09 -14.59 6.61
CA THR A 5 1.13 -14.85 5.56
C THR A 5 0.63 -13.49 5.05
N TYR A 6 1.21 -13.03 3.95
CA TYR A 6 0.66 -11.91 3.20
C TYR A 6 -0.73 -12.34 2.71
N ILE A 7 -1.77 -11.64 3.17
CA ILE A 7 -3.19 -12.04 2.97
C ILE A 7 -3.54 -12.18 1.49
N HIS A 8 -2.87 -11.44 0.61
CA HIS A 8 -3.19 -11.36 -0.82
C HIS A 8 -2.45 -12.37 -1.70
N GLY A 9 -1.47 -13.12 -1.16
CA GLY A 9 -0.69 -14.08 -1.93
C GLY A 9 0.32 -13.44 -2.90
N THR A 10 1.10 -14.28 -3.59
CA THR A 10 2.16 -13.87 -4.54
C THR A 10 1.95 -14.44 -5.95
N SER A 11 0.72 -14.86 -6.31
CA SER A 11 0.43 -15.43 -7.62
C SER A 11 0.67 -14.43 -8.77
N GLU A 12 0.95 -14.92 -9.97
CA GLU A 12 1.15 -14.06 -11.17
C GLU A 12 -0.07 -13.19 -11.46
N ASP A 13 -1.28 -13.71 -11.28
CA ASP A 13 -2.53 -12.95 -11.45
C ASP A 13 -2.65 -11.82 -10.43
N GLU A 14 -2.26 -12.07 -9.19
CA GLU A 14 -2.24 -11.07 -8.12
C GLU A 14 -1.20 -9.98 -8.43
N GLN A 15 -0.02 -10.35 -8.86
CA GLN A 15 1.02 -9.41 -9.26
C GLN A 15 0.59 -8.56 -10.45
N ALA A 16 -0.06 -9.15 -11.46
CA ALA A 16 -0.59 -8.42 -12.61
C ALA A 16 -1.72 -7.44 -12.20
N ARG A 17 -2.58 -7.85 -11.27
CA ARG A 17 -3.64 -7.02 -10.72
C ARG A 17 -3.09 -5.81 -9.96
N LEU A 18 -2.13 -6.04 -9.05
CA LEU A 18 -1.46 -4.98 -8.30
C LEU A 18 -0.70 -4.03 -9.22
N SER A 19 -0.06 -4.57 -10.26
CA SER A 19 0.65 -3.79 -11.27
C SER A 19 -0.26 -2.79 -11.96
N ARG A 20 -1.38 -3.26 -12.46
CA ARG A 20 -2.36 -2.41 -13.14
C ARG A 20 -2.92 -1.32 -12.21
N MET A 21 -3.27 -1.69 -10.99
CA MET A 21 -3.76 -0.74 -9.99
C MET A 21 -2.72 0.34 -9.68
N ASN A 22 -1.45 -0.04 -9.53
CA ASN A 22 -0.36 0.92 -9.29
C ASN A 22 -0.18 1.88 -10.46
N ASP A 23 -0.12 1.37 -11.69
CA ASP A 23 0.20 2.19 -12.86
C ASP A 23 -0.92 3.18 -13.22
N VAL A 24 -2.18 2.75 -13.13
CA VAL A 24 -3.34 3.56 -13.54
C VAL A 24 -3.74 4.57 -12.46
N LEU A 25 -3.60 4.20 -11.19
CA LEU A 25 -4.22 4.96 -10.08
C LEU A 25 -3.22 5.53 -9.09
N LEU A 26 -2.46 4.62 -8.46
CA LEU A 26 -1.77 4.94 -7.23
C LEU A 26 -0.52 5.78 -7.47
N ASN A 27 0.27 5.41 -8.49
CA ASN A 27 1.56 6.05 -8.74
C ASN A 27 1.44 7.53 -9.12
N PRO A 28 0.57 7.95 -10.08
CA PRO A 28 0.47 9.36 -10.46
C PRO A 28 -0.02 10.25 -9.31
N SER A 29 -1.00 9.78 -8.54
CA SER A 29 -1.57 10.55 -7.42
C SER A 29 -0.57 10.65 -6.27
N SER A 30 0.08 9.54 -5.92
CA SER A 30 1.10 9.52 -4.86
C SER A 30 2.31 10.37 -5.21
N LEU A 31 2.81 10.35 -6.46
CA LEU A 31 3.93 11.20 -6.89
C LEU A 31 3.61 12.69 -6.76
N ARG A 32 2.40 13.12 -7.09
CA ARG A 32 1.99 14.52 -6.90
C ARG A 32 2.05 14.94 -5.44
N GLU A 33 1.59 14.06 -4.53
CA GLU A 33 1.61 14.32 -3.09
C GLU A 33 3.04 14.37 -2.52
N LEU A 34 3.95 13.56 -3.06
CA LEU A 34 5.35 13.55 -2.66
C LEU A 34 6.05 14.89 -2.95
N ALA A 35 5.64 15.63 -3.97
CA ALA A 35 6.23 16.90 -4.37
C ALA A 35 7.78 16.86 -4.35
N LEU A 36 8.35 15.91 -5.10
CA LEU A 36 9.78 15.71 -5.19
C LEU A 36 10.44 16.84 -6.01
N ARG A 37 11.67 17.23 -5.65
CA ARG A 37 12.43 18.33 -6.29
C ARG A 37 13.34 17.85 -7.41
N GLY A 38 13.64 16.54 -7.43
CA GLY A 38 14.44 15.91 -8.48
C GLY A 38 15.87 15.53 -8.07
N ASP A 39 16.29 15.84 -6.86
CA ASP A 39 17.64 15.60 -6.34
C ASP A 39 17.69 14.76 -5.05
N GLU A 40 16.55 14.29 -4.59
CA GLU A 40 16.43 13.60 -3.31
C GLU A 40 17.07 12.20 -3.34
N ARG A 41 17.68 11.84 -2.24
CA ARG A 41 18.05 10.48 -1.90
C ARG A 41 16.91 9.86 -1.09
N ILE A 42 16.25 8.88 -1.66
CA ILE A 42 15.01 8.29 -1.13
C ILE A 42 15.26 6.84 -0.71
N LEU A 43 14.79 6.47 0.48
CA LEU A 43 14.70 5.08 0.92
C LEU A 43 13.23 4.66 0.98
N ASP A 44 12.88 3.64 0.19
CA ASP A 44 11.52 3.10 0.08
C ASP A 44 11.40 1.80 0.87
N PHE A 45 10.68 1.83 1.98
CA PHE A 45 10.47 0.72 2.90
C PHE A 45 9.33 -0.17 2.40
N GLY A 46 9.61 -1.45 2.09
CA GLY A 46 8.66 -2.38 1.53
C GLY A 46 8.36 -2.09 0.06
N SER A 47 9.41 -2.06 -0.76
CA SER A 47 9.30 -1.67 -2.18
C SER A 47 8.49 -2.66 -3.04
N GLY A 48 8.27 -3.89 -2.56
CA GLY A 48 7.53 -4.92 -3.28
C GLY A 48 8.11 -5.17 -4.68
N LEU A 49 7.26 -5.10 -5.71
CA LEU A 49 7.67 -5.24 -7.13
C LEU A 49 8.40 -3.99 -7.68
N GLY A 50 8.71 -3.02 -6.85
CA GLY A 50 9.49 -1.85 -7.20
C GLY A 50 8.81 -0.83 -8.11
N GLN A 51 7.51 -0.93 -8.36
CA GLN A 51 6.81 -0.06 -9.31
C GLN A 51 6.82 1.40 -8.86
N PHE A 52 6.56 1.66 -7.58
CA PHE A 52 6.57 3.02 -7.06
C PHE A 52 8.00 3.54 -6.83
N SER A 53 8.92 2.70 -6.38
CA SER A 53 10.35 3.05 -6.30
C SER A 53 10.89 3.50 -7.66
N ARG A 54 10.54 2.81 -8.75
CA ARG A 54 10.89 3.19 -10.12
C ARG A 54 10.22 4.49 -10.55
N ALA A 55 8.97 4.71 -10.18
CA ALA A 55 8.24 5.95 -10.46
C ALA A 55 8.90 7.15 -9.72
N MET A 56 9.29 6.97 -8.46
CA MET A 56 10.07 7.97 -7.72
C MET A 56 11.44 8.20 -8.36
N ALA A 57 12.13 7.15 -8.80
CA ALA A 57 13.45 7.28 -9.44
C ALA A 57 13.41 8.11 -10.74
N ARG A 58 12.36 7.95 -11.54
CA ARG A 58 12.13 8.84 -12.71
C ARG A 58 11.89 10.30 -12.30
N ALA A 59 11.26 10.52 -11.14
CA ALA A 59 10.97 11.86 -10.64
C ALA A 59 12.19 12.55 -9.99
N VAL A 60 13.25 11.79 -9.66
CA VAL A 60 14.50 12.32 -9.06
C VAL A 60 15.72 11.99 -9.93
N PRO A 61 15.82 12.55 -11.15
CA PRO A 61 16.88 12.20 -12.11
C PRO A 61 18.29 12.57 -11.64
N HIS A 62 18.42 13.43 -10.65
CA HIS A 62 19.68 13.84 -10.02
C HIS A 62 19.85 13.26 -8.61
N GLY A 63 18.89 12.50 -8.15
CA GLY A 63 18.86 11.83 -6.85
C GLY A 63 19.16 10.35 -6.94
N LYS A 64 18.71 9.62 -5.94
CA LYS A 64 18.82 8.15 -5.89
C LYS A 64 17.64 7.55 -5.13
N VAL A 65 17.10 6.46 -5.63
CA VAL A 65 16.08 5.68 -4.92
C VAL A 65 16.63 4.29 -4.59
N ILE A 66 16.48 3.89 -3.33
CA ILE A 66 16.80 2.55 -2.83
C ILE A 66 15.52 1.94 -2.28
N GLY A 67 15.10 0.81 -2.84
CA GLY A 67 13.96 0.03 -2.36
C GLY A 67 14.42 -1.14 -1.50
N ILE A 68 13.83 -1.27 -0.32
CA ILE A 68 14.04 -2.39 0.60
C ILE A 68 12.86 -3.34 0.53
N GLU A 69 13.13 -4.61 0.29
CA GLU A 69 12.11 -5.66 0.25
C GLU A 69 12.66 -6.95 0.87
N ARG A 70 11.80 -7.65 1.62
CA ARG A 70 12.18 -8.89 2.31
C ARG A 70 12.18 -10.10 1.36
N SER A 71 11.21 -10.15 0.45
CA SER A 71 11.03 -11.27 -0.47
C SER A 71 12.02 -11.21 -1.63
N GLU A 72 12.92 -12.20 -1.71
CA GLU A 72 13.85 -12.32 -2.85
C GLU A 72 13.10 -12.55 -4.17
N GLU A 73 11.96 -13.23 -4.15
CA GLU A 73 11.11 -13.43 -5.33
C GLU A 73 10.57 -12.09 -5.87
N GLN A 74 10.06 -11.23 -4.98
CA GLN A 74 9.59 -9.90 -5.37
C GLN A 74 10.76 -9.03 -5.86
N LEU A 75 11.92 -9.09 -5.22
CA LEU A 75 13.13 -8.39 -5.66
C LEU A 75 13.61 -8.84 -7.04
N ALA A 76 13.64 -10.14 -7.30
CA ALA A 76 13.99 -10.67 -8.61
C ALA A 76 13.03 -10.15 -9.69
N THR A 77 11.73 -10.11 -9.39
CA THR A 77 10.73 -9.54 -10.28
C THR A 77 10.90 -8.03 -10.45
N ALA A 78 11.17 -7.27 -9.36
CA ALA A 78 11.41 -5.83 -9.41
C ALA A 78 12.62 -5.49 -10.31
N ARG A 79 13.73 -6.22 -10.14
CA ARG A 79 14.94 -6.05 -10.96
C ARG A 79 14.68 -6.38 -12.44
N ARG A 80 13.94 -7.46 -12.71
CA ARG A 80 13.55 -7.86 -14.08
C ARG A 80 12.66 -6.78 -14.74
N LEU A 81 11.67 -6.25 -14.02
CA LEU A 81 10.80 -5.18 -14.52
C LEU A 81 11.57 -3.88 -14.76
N ALA A 82 12.51 -3.52 -13.89
CA ALA A 82 13.37 -2.35 -14.08
C ALA A 82 14.27 -2.51 -15.32
N ALA A 83 14.88 -3.69 -15.51
CA ALA A 83 15.70 -3.98 -16.68
C ALA A 83 14.90 -3.93 -17.98
N ALA A 84 13.70 -4.53 -18.00
CA ALA A 84 12.83 -4.54 -19.17
C ALA A 84 12.38 -3.12 -19.59
N ALA A 85 12.27 -2.19 -18.63
CA ALA A 85 11.92 -0.80 -18.89
C ALA A 85 13.15 0.12 -19.13
N GLY A 86 14.38 -0.42 -19.13
CA GLY A 86 15.60 0.38 -19.25
C GLY A 86 15.93 1.24 -18.01
N GLU A 87 15.39 0.87 -16.85
CA GLU A 87 15.46 1.65 -15.61
C GLU A 87 16.40 1.02 -14.55
N ALA A 88 17.13 -0.04 -14.91
CA ALA A 88 18.01 -0.77 -13.98
C ALA A 88 19.06 0.12 -13.28
N ASN A 89 19.47 1.21 -13.91
CA ASN A 89 20.45 2.16 -13.36
C ASN A 89 19.81 3.30 -12.55
N LEU A 90 18.48 3.43 -12.55
CA LEU A 90 17.77 4.51 -11.87
C LEU A 90 17.42 4.16 -10.43
N VAL A 91 17.23 2.88 -10.13
CA VAL A 91 16.77 2.41 -8.83
C VAL A 91 17.61 1.23 -8.36
N GLU A 92 17.96 1.22 -7.11
CA GLU A 92 18.64 0.10 -6.45
C GLU A 92 17.65 -0.68 -5.60
N PHE A 93 17.66 -2.01 -5.70
CA PHE A 93 16.83 -2.89 -4.86
C PHE A 93 17.70 -3.75 -3.96
N ARG A 94 17.44 -3.68 -2.65
CA ARG A 94 18.17 -4.41 -1.60
C ARG A 94 17.24 -5.34 -0.84
N GLN A 95 17.73 -6.54 -0.54
CA GLN A 95 17.04 -7.42 0.39
C GLN A 95 17.22 -6.92 1.82
N GLY A 96 16.12 -6.86 2.57
CA GLY A 96 16.15 -6.45 3.97
C GLY A 96 14.79 -6.59 4.65
N ASP A 97 14.83 -6.89 5.93
CA ASP A 97 13.66 -6.87 6.79
C ASP A 97 13.54 -5.48 7.44
N VAL A 98 12.49 -4.75 7.09
CA VAL A 98 12.24 -3.38 7.59
C VAL A 98 12.09 -3.30 9.12
N LEU A 99 11.72 -4.42 9.77
CA LEU A 99 11.66 -4.52 11.22
C LEU A 99 13.06 -4.60 11.87
N ASN A 100 14.07 -5.02 11.11
CA ASN A 100 15.44 -5.25 11.59
C ASN A 100 16.49 -4.61 10.65
N LEU A 101 16.12 -3.53 9.96
CA LEU A 101 16.98 -2.89 8.97
C LEU A 101 18.16 -2.18 9.66
N ASP A 102 19.37 -2.59 9.28
CA ASP A 102 20.60 -1.89 9.62
C ASP A 102 21.11 -1.14 8.39
N LEU A 103 21.22 0.16 8.49
CA LEU A 103 21.72 1.04 7.43
C LEU A 103 23.20 1.39 7.57
N GLY A 104 23.85 0.99 8.69
CA GLY A 104 25.26 1.34 8.92
C GLY A 104 25.53 2.81 8.71
N ASP A 105 26.55 3.14 7.89
CA ASP A 105 26.96 4.50 7.57
C ASP A 105 25.95 5.29 6.73
N GLU A 106 24.93 4.64 6.18
CA GLU A 106 23.87 5.32 5.42
C GLU A 106 22.75 5.87 6.33
N ALA A 107 22.74 5.52 7.62
CA ALA A 107 21.80 6.08 8.58
C ALA A 107 21.95 7.62 8.65
N GLY A 108 20.83 8.33 8.63
CA GLY A 108 20.83 9.80 8.67
C GLY A 108 21.29 10.48 7.39
N THR A 109 21.34 9.79 6.25
CA THR A 109 21.82 10.37 4.97
C THR A 109 20.73 10.56 3.91
N PHE A 110 19.53 10.01 4.13
CA PHE A 110 18.43 10.13 3.17
C PHE A 110 17.68 11.46 3.34
N ASP A 111 17.18 12.01 2.24
CA ASP A 111 16.29 13.18 2.24
C ASP A 111 14.87 12.79 2.56
N VAL A 112 14.46 11.60 2.09
CA VAL A 112 13.11 11.06 2.23
C VAL A 112 13.17 9.58 2.61
N ALA A 113 12.43 9.19 3.64
CA ALA A 113 12.06 7.81 3.90
C ALA A 113 10.57 7.67 3.60
N HIS A 114 10.22 6.71 2.76
CA HIS A 114 8.88 6.49 2.26
C HIS A 114 8.41 5.07 2.57
N THR A 115 7.11 4.91 2.81
CA THR A 115 6.44 3.60 2.82
C THR A 115 5.01 3.74 2.33
N ARG A 116 4.51 2.70 1.64
CA ARG A 116 3.14 2.64 1.14
C ARG A 116 2.59 1.22 1.18
N PHE A 117 1.38 1.04 1.76
CA PHE A 117 0.70 -0.25 1.90
C PHE A 117 1.56 -1.33 2.59
N LEU A 118 2.28 -0.93 3.61
CA LEU A 118 3.17 -1.80 4.37
C LEU A 118 2.76 -1.89 5.84
N LEU A 119 2.48 -0.75 6.47
CA LEU A 119 2.33 -0.67 7.92
C LEU A 119 1.13 -1.48 8.41
N GLU A 120 0.07 -1.58 7.61
CA GLU A 120 -1.11 -2.40 7.91
C GLU A 120 -0.78 -3.90 8.05
N HIS A 121 0.33 -4.35 7.46
CA HIS A 121 0.76 -5.75 7.44
C HIS A 121 1.81 -6.08 8.50
N LEU A 122 2.19 -5.12 9.34
CA LEU A 122 3.28 -5.29 10.31
C LEU A 122 2.77 -5.43 11.73
N PRO A 123 3.34 -6.35 12.53
CA PRO A 123 2.99 -6.49 13.93
C PRO A 123 3.47 -5.31 14.80
N ASP A 124 4.50 -4.60 14.36
CA ASP A 124 5.07 -3.43 15.05
C ASP A 124 5.38 -2.30 14.04
N PRO A 125 4.35 -1.59 13.55
CA PRO A 125 4.54 -0.50 12.60
C PRO A 125 5.35 0.67 13.19
N LEU A 126 5.26 0.93 14.50
CA LEU A 126 6.01 2.00 15.15
C LEU A 126 7.52 1.78 15.07
N ARG A 127 7.98 0.53 15.18
CA ARG A 127 9.40 0.17 15.04
C ARG A 127 9.92 0.56 13.64
N VAL A 128 9.13 0.31 12.60
CA VAL A 128 9.50 0.69 11.24
C VAL A 128 9.52 2.21 11.06
N VAL A 129 8.54 2.92 11.59
CA VAL A 129 8.53 4.39 11.51
C VAL A 129 9.73 5.00 12.25
N ARG A 130 10.16 4.42 13.39
CA ARG A 130 11.41 4.82 14.08
C ARG A 130 12.66 4.58 13.21
N ALA A 131 12.72 3.45 12.50
CA ALA A 131 13.81 3.19 11.56
C ALA A 131 13.82 4.21 10.40
N MET A 132 12.63 4.58 9.89
CA MET A 132 12.49 5.63 8.87
C MET A 132 12.98 7.00 9.38
N VAL A 133 12.67 7.37 10.61
CA VAL A 133 13.18 8.60 11.24
C VAL A 133 14.70 8.56 11.34
N SER A 134 15.27 7.41 11.73
CA SER A 134 16.73 7.25 11.83
C SER A 134 17.44 7.28 10.47
N ALA A 135 16.76 6.86 9.41
CA ALA A 135 17.30 6.83 8.05
C ALA A 135 17.50 8.22 7.46
N VAL A 136 16.61 9.18 7.74
CA VAL A 136 16.69 10.50 7.12
C VAL A 136 17.62 11.46 7.89
N ARG A 137 18.23 12.40 7.17
CA ARG A 137 19.04 13.48 7.77
C ARG A 137 18.17 14.42 8.63
N PRO A 138 18.75 15.25 9.52
CA PRO A 138 18.01 16.32 10.19
C PRO A 138 17.24 17.19 9.18
N GLY A 139 15.96 17.47 9.44
CA GLY A 139 15.05 18.15 8.52
C GLY A 139 14.54 17.28 7.36
N GLY A 140 15.01 16.03 7.22
CA GLY A 140 14.53 15.07 6.22
C GLY A 140 13.06 14.68 6.45
N ARG A 141 12.44 14.16 5.41
CA ARG A 141 11.01 13.87 5.34
C ARG A 141 10.73 12.39 5.61
N ILE A 142 9.74 12.11 6.42
CA ILE A 142 9.20 10.77 6.64
C ILE A 142 7.77 10.76 6.08
N ILE A 143 7.51 9.88 5.12
CA ILE A 143 6.25 9.83 4.39
C ILE A 143 5.62 8.46 4.61
N LEU A 144 4.43 8.47 5.19
CA LEU A 144 3.61 7.30 5.44
C LEU A 144 2.36 7.39 4.59
N ALA A 145 2.08 6.36 3.80
CA ALA A 145 0.87 6.24 3.01
C ALA A 145 0.30 4.83 3.18
N ASP A 146 -0.92 4.72 3.72
CA ASP A 146 -1.49 3.40 4.01
C ASP A 146 -3.02 3.43 4.02
N ASP A 147 -3.64 2.25 4.03
CA ASP A 147 -5.07 2.10 3.96
C ASP A 147 -5.78 2.37 5.30
N ASP A 148 -6.95 2.94 5.19
CA ASP A 148 -8.03 2.83 6.14
C ASP A 148 -9.23 2.23 5.40
N HIS A 149 -9.40 0.93 5.51
CA HIS A 149 -10.41 0.19 4.73
C HIS A 149 -11.86 0.63 5.02
N ASP A 150 -12.11 1.39 6.08
CA ASP A 150 -13.44 1.91 6.43
C ASP A 150 -13.90 3.09 5.56
N VAL A 151 -13.00 3.66 4.74
CA VAL A 151 -13.32 4.81 3.85
C VAL A 151 -13.99 4.42 2.55
N LEU A 152 -14.09 3.13 2.24
CA LEU A 152 -14.77 2.65 1.04
C LEU A 152 -16.21 3.11 0.99
N ARG A 153 -16.64 3.63 -0.18
CA ARG A 153 -18.04 3.96 -0.45
C ARG A 153 -18.45 3.46 -1.83
N LEU A 154 -19.63 2.86 -1.88
CA LEU A 154 -20.25 2.32 -3.10
C LEU A 154 -21.64 2.92 -3.27
N TRP A 155 -22.00 3.28 -4.49
CA TRP A 155 -23.35 3.79 -4.77
C TRP A 155 -23.86 3.33 -6.14
N PRO A 156 -25.16 2.91 -6.29
CA PRO A 156 -26.04 2.53 -5.19
C PRO A 156 -25.42 1.42 -4.35
N GLU A 157 -25.68 1.39 -3.04
CA GLU A 157 -25.09 0.39 -2.15
C GLU A 157 -25.48 -1.04 -2.56
N PRO A 158 -24.53 -1.94 -2.88
CA PRO A 158 -24.82 -3.34 -3.15
C PRO A 158 -25.31 -4.01 -1.85
N PRO A 159 -26.44 -4.77 -1.90
CA PRO A 159 -26.97 -5.43 -0.71
C PRO A 159 -25.93 -6.30 0.00
N GLY A 160 -25.74 -6.11 1.31
CA GLY A 160 -24.86 -6.89 2.16
C GLY A 160 -23.36 -6.62 1.99
N MET A 161 -22.96 -5.81 1.01
CA MET A 161 -21.52 -5.62 0.70
C MET A 161 -20.74 -4.95 1.82
N TYR A 162 -21.32 -3.99 2.55
CA TYR A 162 -20.62 -3.37 3.69
C TYR A 162 -20.43 -4.34 4.86
N ASP A 163 -21.38 -5.24 5.12
CA ASP A 163 -21.22 -6.24 6.17
C ASP A 163 -20.15 -7.26 5.78
N LEU A 164 -20.11 -7.66 4.51
CA LEU A 164 -19.05 -8.53 3.99
C LEU A 164 -17.70 -7.84 4.01
N TRP A 165 -17.64 -6.55 3.67
CA TRP A 165 -16.39 -5.75 3.76
C TRP A 165 -15.88 -5.64 5.20
N ARG A 166 -16.79 -5.47 6.18
CA ARG A 166 -16.42 -5.51 7.61
C ARG A 166 -15.92 -6.89 8.04
N ALA A 167 -16.55 -7.96 7.56
CA ALA A 167 -16.06 -9.31 7.80
C ALA A 167 -14.65 -9.52 7.21
N TYR A 168 -14.38 -9.01 6.00
CA TYR A 168 -13.05 -9.00 5.41
C TYR A 168 -12.03 -8.24 6.30
N MET A 169 -12.33 -7.02 6.73
CA MET A 169 -11.43 -6.28 7.62
C MET A 169 -11.11 -7.04 8.91
N ARG A 170 -12.05 -7.79 9.46
CA ARG A 170 -11.83 -8.60 10.65
C ARG A 170 -10.94 -9.82 10.44
N THR A 171 -10.65 -10.21 9.19
CA THR A 171 -9.65 -11.25 8.94
C THR A 171 -8.25 -10.82 9.36
N TYR A 172 -7.97 -9.52 9.41
CA TYR A 172 -6.72 -8.95 9.90
C TYR A 172 -6.46 -9.28 11.37
N ASP A 173 -7.50 -9.45 12.19
CA ASP A 173 -7.41 -9.83 13.61
C ASP A 173 -6.66 -11.16 13.79
N ARG A 174 -6.77 -12.09 12.81
CA ARG A 174 -6.16 -13.42 12.86
C ARG A 174 -4.62 -13.38 12.91
N ILE A 175 -4.03 -12.38 12.28
CA ILE A 175 -2.59 -12.23 12.14
C ILE A 175 -2.04 -11.01 12.88
N GLY A 176 -2.89 -10.29 13.61
CA GLY A 176 -2.51 -9.12 14.39
C GLY A 176 -2.19 -7.89 13.53
N ASN A 177 -2.71 -7.83 12.32
CA ASN A 177 -2.58 -6.69 11.41
C ASN A 177 -3.67 -5.62 11.68
N ASP A 178 -3.48 -4.40 11.16
CA ASP A 178 -4.37 -3.27 11.44
C ASP A 178 -4.95 -2.69 10.12
N PRO A 179 -6.19 -3.07 9.73
CA PRO A 179 -6.83 -2.57 8.50
C PRO A 179 -7.22 -1.09 8.58
N TYR A 180 -6.99 -0.45 9.72
CA TYR A 180 -7.29 0.96 9.99
C TYR A 180 -6.03 1.78 10.23
N ILE A 181 -4.85 1.24 9.93
CA ILE A 181 -3.56 1.89 10.23
C ILE A 181 -3.48 3.31 9.67
N GLY A 182 -4.14 3.58 8.54
CA GLY A 182 -4.16 4.88 7.88
C GLY A 182 -4.63 6.03 8.78
N ARG A 183 -5.57 5.80 9.69
CA ARG A 183 -6.02 6.83 10.66
C ARG A 183 -5.01 7.11 11.77
N ARG A 184 -3.97 6.28 11.91
CA ARG A 184 -2.95 6.36 12.97
C ARG A 184 -1.61 6.91 12.50
N LEU A 185 -1.45 7.25 11.22
CA LEU A 185 -0.16 7.65 10.65
C LEU A 185 0.46 8.86 11.36
N VAL A 186 -0.35 9.87 11.72
CA VAL A 186 0.11 11.05 12.48
C VAL A 186 0.58 10.67 13.89
N GLN A 187 -0.15 9.76 14.56
CA GLN A 187 0.25 9.22 15.86
C GLN A 187 1.59 8.49 15.77
N LEU A 188 1.76 7.62 14.76
CA LEU A 188 3.00 6.88 14.54
C LEU A 188 4.20 7.80 14.29
N LEU A 189 4.04 8.87 13.51
CA LEU A 189 5.08 9.89 13.31
C LEU A 189 5.47 10.54 14.62
N HIS A 190 4.49 10.99 15.41
CA HIS A 190 4.72 11.64 16.70
C HIS A 190 5.44 10.69 17.69
N GLU A 191 4.95 9.47 17.85
CA GLU A 191 5.53 8.47 18.76
C GLU A 191 6.93 7.98 18.30
N ALA A 192 7.23 8.09 17.01
CA ALA A 192 8.55 7.81 16.47
C ALA A 192 9.56 8.97 16.66
N GLY A 193 9.11 10.13 17.17
CA GLY A 193 9.95 11.31 17.38
C GLY A 193 10.10 12.20 16.14
N ALA A 194 9.26 12.05 15.13
CA ALA A 194 9.15 12.99 14.03
C ALA A 194 8.14 14.09 14.38
N GLN A 195 8.35 15.29 13.82
CA GLN A 195 7.36 16.36 13.87
C GLN A 195 6.36 16.16 12.71
N PRO A 196 5.08 15.83 12.95
CA PRO A 196 4.09 15.79 11.90
C PRO A 196 3.87 17.18 11.28
N VAL A 197 3.89 17.28 9.96
CA VAL A 197 3.76 18.56 9.24
C VAL A 197 2.61 18.56 8.24
N ARG A 198 2.12 17.38 7.84
CA ARG A 198 1.01 17.25 6.90
C ARG A 198 0.22 15.97 7.16
N ASN A 199 -1.10 16.08 7.00
CA ASN A 199 -2.02 14.93 6.98
C ASN A 199 -3.10 15.19 5.93
N THR A 200 -3.33 14.24 5.04
CA THR A 200 -4.32 14.35 3.97
C THR A 200 -4.80 12.97 3.51
N TRP A 201 -5.70 12.97 2.54
CA TRP A 201 -6.16 11.78 1.83
C TRP A 201 -5.83 11.88 0.35
N ILE A 202 -5.42 10.78 -0.24
CA ILE A 202 -5.31 10.62 -1.69
C ILE A 202 -6.58 9.89 -2.14
N PHE A 203 -7.51 10.64 -2.73
CA PHE A 203 -8.79 10.11 -3.17
C PHE A 203 -8.68 9.41 -4.51
N PHE A 204 -9.38 8.29 -4.60
CA PHE A 204 -9.61 7.52 -5.80
C PHE A 204 -11.13 7.36 -5.97
N GLY A 205 -11.61 7.41 -7.21
CA GLY A 205 -13.01 7.18 -7.47
C GLY A 205 -13.28 7.02 -8.94
N GLY A 206 -14.38 6.37 -9.24
CA GLY A 206 -14.83 6.17 -10.62
C GLY A 206 -16.28 5.76 -10.68
N CYS A 207 -16.84 5.85 -11.87
CA CYS A 207 -18.17 5.36 -12.18
C CYS A 207 -18.13 4.38 -13.36
N ALA A 208 -19.21 3.67 -13.57
CA ALA A 208 -19.38 2.73 -14.67
C ALA A 208 -18.94 3.33 -16.01
N GLY A 209 -18.20 2.57 -16.80
CA GLY A 209 -17.58 3.00 -18.06
C GLY A 209 -16.18 3.59 -17.94
N MET A 210 -15.69 3.89 -16.74
CA MET A 210 -14.31 4.34 -16.51
C MET A 210 -13.39 3.14 -16.22
N GLU A 211 -12.17 3.14 -16.78
CA GLU A 211 -11.15 2.11 -16.50
C GLU A 211 -10.81 2.02 -15.01
N ILE A 212 -10.74 3.16 -14.33
CA ILE A 212 -10.49 3.24 -12.89
C ILE A 212 -11.58 2.53 -12.09
N PHE A 213 -12.85 2.64 -12.48
CA PHE A 213 -13.96 1.94 -11.83
C PHE A 213 -13.83 0.42 -12.00
N ASP A 214 -13.56 -0.05 -13.23
CA ASP A 214 -13.40 -1.47 -13.50
C ASP A 214 -12.21 -2.03 -12.70
N THR A 215 -11.08 -1.33 -12.69
CA THR A 215 -9.88 -1.72 -11.94
C THR A 215 -10.15 -1.83 -10.44
N LEU A 216 -10.70 -0.78 -9.81
CA LEU A 216 -10.96 -0.78 -8.37
C LEU A 216 -12.02 -1.80 -7.97
N SER A 217 -13.12 -1.88 -8.73
CA SER A 217 -14.20 -2.81 -8.40
C SER A 217 -13.78 -4.28 -8.55
N ARG A 218 -12.92 -4.60 -9.53
CA ARG A 218 -12.30 -5.94 -9.64
C ARG A 218 -11.35 -6.21 -8.50
N ASN A 219 -10.53 -5.22 -8.14
CA ASN A 219 -9.61 -5.33 -7.00
C ASN A 219 -10.36 -5.70 -5.72
N MET A 220 -11.43 -4.99 -5.40
CA MET A 220 -12.27 -5.28 -4.24
C MET A 220 -12.84 -6.70 -4.27
N ALA A 221 -13.42 -7.10 -5.40
CA ALA A 221 -13.93 -8.46 -5.55
C ALA A 221 -12.82 -9.50 -5.33
N GLY A 222 -11.62 -9.23 -5.85
CA GLY A 222 -10.45 -10.11 -5.70
C GLY A 222 -10.05 -10.30 -4.24
N VAL A 223 -9.83 -9.22 -3.49
CA VAL A 223 -9.39 -9.31 -2.09
C VAL A 223 -10.44 -10.00 -1.21
N VAL A 224 -11.73 -9.72 -1.40
CA VAL A 224 -12.80 -10.36 -0.65
C VAL A 224 -12.90 -11.85 -0.98
N ARG A 225 -12.82 -12.25 -2.26
CA ARG A 225 -12.83 -13.66 -2.67
C ARG A 225 -11.63 -14.43 -2.15
N THR A 226 -10.44 -13.84 -2.18
CA THR A 226 -9.23 -14.46 -1.62
C THR A 226 -9.36 -14.71 -0.11
N ALA A 227 -10.01 -13.79 0.62
CA ALA A 227 -10.24 -13.93 2.05
C ALA A 227 -11.41 -14.86 2.43
N ARG A 228 -12.16 -15.43 1.46
CA ARG A 228 -13.37 -16.22 1.70
C ARG A 228 -13.18 -17.32 2.75
N GLU A 229 -12.16 -18.16 2.60
CA GLU A 229 -11.89 -19.26 3.52
C GLU A 229 -11.67 -18.75 4.94
N THR A 230 -10.84 -17.74 5.10
CA THR A 230 -10.56 -17.10 6.40
C THR A 230 -11.83 -16.51 7.02
N ILE A 231 -12.66 -15.83 6.23
CA ILE A 231 -13.93 -15.25 6.69
C ILE A 231 -14.86 -16.37 7.24
N LEU A 232 -14.97 -17.48 6.53
CA LEU A 232 -15.81 -18.60 6.93
C LEU A 232 -15.24 -19.36 8.14
N GLU A 233 -13.95 -19.65 8.17
CA GLU A 233 -13.27 -20.30 9.30
C GLU A 233 -13.40 -19.50 10.60
N MET A 234 -13.33 -18.17 10.51
CA MET A 234 -13.55 -17.27 11.64
C MET A 234 -15.02 -17.07 12.00
N SER A 235 -15.95 -17.71 11.28
CA SER A 235 -17.40 -17.56 11.47
C SER A 235 -17.87 -16.09 11.39
N LEU A 236 -17.20 -15.28 10.58
CA LEU A 236 -17.53 -13.86 10.40
C LEU A 236 -18.69 -13.65 9.42
N PHE A 237 -18.94 -14.63 8.56
CA PHE A 237 -20.00 -14.59 7.56
C PHE A 237 -20.45 -16.02 7.20
N ASP A 238 -21.70 -16.16 6.77
CA ASP A 238 -22.27 -17.44 6.29
C ASP A 238 -21.88 -17.68 4.83
N ALA A 239 -21.57 -18.92 4.46
CA ALA A 239 -21.09 -19.26 3.12
C ALA A 239 -22.13 -18.95 2.02
N THR A 240 -23.40 -19.30 2.26
CA THR A 240 -24.48 -19.05 1.30
C THR A 240 -24.73 -17.57 1.14
N HIS A 241 -24.69 -16.83 2.25
CA HIS A 241 -24.84 -15.38 2.24
C HIS A 241 -23.64 -14.69 1.58
N PHE A 242 -22.41 -15.18 1.82
CA PHE A 242 -21.20 -14.69 1.13
C PHE A 242 -21.36 -14.79 -0.39
N ASP A 243 -21.72 -15.96 -0.88
CA ASP A 243 -21.85 -16.22 -2.32
C ASP A 243 -22.97 -15.35 -2.94
N GLU A 244 -24.09 -15.14 -2.23
CA GLU A 244 -25.16 -14.24 -2.66
C GLU A 244 -24.72 -12.77 -2.71
N VAL A 245 -24.03 -12.27 -1.67
CA VAL A 245 -23.52 -10.89 -1.64
C VAL A 245 -22.53 -10.66 -2.79
N MET A 246 -21.62 -11.61 -3.04
CA MET A 246 -20.67 -11.50 -4.15
C MET A 246 -21.36 -11.54 -5.52
N ARG A 247 -22.44 -12.31 -5.67
CA ARG A 247 -23.27 -12.30 -6.87
C ARG A 247 -23.97 -10.94 -7.05
N GLN A 248 -24.53 -10.36 -6.00
CA GLN A 248 -25.13 -9.02 -6.02
C GLN A 248 -24.09 -7.94 -6.34
N TYR A 249 -22.87 -8.08 -5.83
CA TYR A 249 -21.77 -7.18 -6.16
C TYR A 249 -21.40 -7.25 -7.66
N ASP A 250 -21.37 -8.44 -8.27
CA ASP A 250 -21.11 -8.58 -9.70
C ASP A 250 -22.24 -7.95 -10.54
N VAL A 251 -23.51 -8.09 -10.12
CA VAL A 251 -24.65 -7.39 -10.73
C VAL A 251 -24.50 -5.86 -10.61
N TRP A 252 -24.12 -5.40 -9.41
CA TRP A 252 -23.90 -3.96 -9.16
C TRP A 252 -22.79 -3.39 -10.07
N ARG A 253 -21.67 -4.12 -10.26
CA ARG A 253 -20.59 -3.69 -11.13
C ARG A 253 -20.99 -3.49 -12.59
N ALA A 254 -22.03 -4.18 -13.05
CA ALA A 254 -22.57 -4.07 -14.40
C ALA A 254 -23.61 -2.94 -14.57
N ARG A 255 -23.98 -2.24 -13.48
CA ARG A 255 -24.95 -1.14 -13.54
C ARG A 255 -24.35 0.09 -14.20
N PRO A 256 -25.09 0.80 -15.05
CA PRO A 256 -24.62 2.02 -15.70
C PRO A 256 -24.49 3.23 -14.73
N ASP A 257 -25.11 3.15 -13.54
CA ASP A 257 -25.12 4.18 -12.52
C ASP A 257 -24.27 3.82 -11.28
N ALA A 258 -23.46 2.75 -11.36
CA ALA A 258 -22.57 2.38 -10.30
C ALA A 258 -21.40 3.36 -10.16
N ALA A 259 -21.08 3.70 -8.91
CA ALA A 259 -19.94 4.53 -8.58
C ALA A 259 -19.27 4.04 -7.29
N LEU A 260 -17.96 4.23 -7.18
CA LEU A 260 -17.20 3.91 -5.98
C LEU A 260 -16.18 5.01 -5.66
N TRP A 261 -15.88 5.12 -4.37
CA TRP A 261 -14.85 5.99 -3.83
C TRP A 261 -14.01 5.23 -2.81
N PHE A 262 -12.72 5.47 -2.86
CA PHE A 262 -11.76 5.00 -1.88
C PHE A 262 -10.72 6.08 -1.61
N ALA A 263 -10.00 5.99 -0.50
CA ALA A 263 -8.92 6.92 -0.21
C ALA A 263 -7.80 6.21 0.55
N MET A 264 -6.58 6.58 0.22
CA MET A 264 -5.39 6.20 0.98
C MET A 264 -5.03 7.36 1.91
N ALA A 265 -4.81 7.08 3.18
CA ALA A 265 -4.29 8.06 4.12
C ALA A 265 -2.84 8.40 3.79
N TYR A 266 -2.47 9.66 3.95
CA TYR A 266 -1.13 10.16 3.72
C TYR A 266 -0.73 11.09 4.87
N ALA A 267 0.39 10.82 5.50
CA ALA A 267 0.96 11.68 6.51
C ALA A 267 2.44 11.93 6.25
N GLU A 268 2.88 13.16 6.49
CA GLU A 268 4.28 13.56 6.41
C GLU A 268 4.76 14.09 7.75
N GLY A 269 5.95 13.65 8.15
CA GLY A 269 6.69 14.18 9.29
C GLY A 269 8.09 14.63 8.89
N ARG A 270 8.73 15.38 9.77
CA ARG A 270 10.14 15.78 9.63
C ARG A 270 10.95 15.29 10.80
N ARG A 271 12.19 14.85 10.52
CA ARG A 271 13.17 14.61 11.57
C ARG A 271 13.63 15.95 12.14
N CYS A 272 13.51 16.09 13.47
CA CYS A 272 14.04 17.23 14.21
C CYS A 272 15.58 17.26 14.21
#